data_a2ccda443f4630c807962fd530235d28
#
_entry.id   a2ccda443f4630c807962fd530235d28
#
_cell.length_a   1.000
_cell.length_b   1.000
_cell.length_c   1.000
_cell.angle_alpha   90.00
_cell.angle_beta   90.00
_cell.angle_gamma   90.00
#
_symmetry.space_group_name_H-M   'P 1'
#
loop_
_entity.id
_entity.type
_entity.pdbx_description
1 polymer ?
#
loop_
_entity_poly.entity_id
_entity_poly.type
_entity_poly.pdbx_seq_one_letter_code
_entity_poly.pdbx_strand_id
1 'polypeptide(L)'
;MKINRKHFLTAVAAVALSLGASSALAQKVMKYTHFQPAKNDQPKHVAALAFKEHVEKATNGSVKVEIYPASQLGPAQQVMEGLRLGTVELAVVHDGGIPGVYKTFNIFGMPFVFNDHAHAYAVLDGKFGQELGEDMRKRTGIRLMGYADNGIRHFTNSKRAIKTPEDMKGLKIRVQPSPVFIKLVESLGASPTAIDWGELPAALAQGTADGQENGVTNIMAASLYQHQKHVTLDGHVYSLHAYLVSDKFFNTLTDVEKKAVTEGVDKAKKIHRDMTREQDLSAKKVLAEKGMTVTELTPAEIDRFRKASQPAVRAYLEAEVSKEWTEKLMQAAAAK
;
A
#
# COMPACT_ATOMS: atom_id res chain seq x y z
N MET A 1 3.78 -56.47 56.18
CA MET A 1 2.84 -55.56 55.42
C MET A 1 3.33 -55.61 54.01
N LYS A 2 2.70 -56.37 53.09
CA LYS A 2 3.09 -56.48 51.69
C LYS A 2 2.44 -55.34 50.85
N ILE A 3 3.25 -54.34 50.48
CA ILE A 3 2.79 -53.26 49.56
C ILE A 3 2.56 -53.84 48.17
N ASN A 4 1.35 -53.73 47.69
CA ASN A 4 0.87 -54.33 46.44
C ASN A 4 1.43 -53.54 45.24
N ARG A 5 2.40 -54.11 44.53
CA ARG A 5 3.11 -53.53 43.35
C ARG A 5 2.21 -53.02 42.25
N LYS A 6 0.95 -53.49 42.19
CA LYS A 6 -0.02 -53.11 41.14
C LYS A 6 -0.58 -51.67 41.31
N HIS A 7 -0.64 -51.13 42.53
CA HIS A 7 -1.13 -49.77 42.75
C HIS A 7 -0.07 -48.70 42.57
N PHE A 8 1.23 -49.06 42.56
CA PHE A 8 2.30 -48.09 42.30
C PHE A 8 2.48 -47.80 40.84
N LEU A 9 2.21 -48.75 39.95
CA LEU A 9 2.30 -48.56 38.51
C LEU A 9 1.14 -47.74 37.92
N THR A 10 -0.06 -47.81 38.54
CA THR A 10 -1.22 -47.01 38.11
C THR A 10 -1.12 -45.55 38.49
N ALA A 11 -0.50 -45.22 39.61
CA ALA A 11 -0.31 -43.83 40.05
C ALA A 11 0.75 -43.09 39.23
N VAL A 12 1.82 -43.79 38.78
CA VAL A 12 2.86 -43.19 37.93
C VAL A 12 2.36 -42.95 36.51
N ALA A 13 1.49 -43.81 35.95
CA ALA A 13 0.89 -43.60 34.61
C ALA A 13 -0.12 -42.45 34.57
N ALA A 14 -0.85 -42.18 35.69
CA ALA A 14 -1.79 -41.06 35.79
C ALA A 14 -1.09 -39.69 35.90
N VAL A 15 0.09 -39.60 36.51
CA VAL A 15 0.89 -38.38 36.64
C VAL A 15 1.61 -38.07 35.31
N ALA A 16 2.01 -39.07 34.52
CA ALA A 16 2.64 -38.87 33.23
C ALA A 16 1.65 -38.38 32.11
N LEU A 17 0.37 -38.69 32.26
CA LEU A 17 -0.67 -38.20 31.33
C LEU A 17 -1.17 -36.77 31.62
N SER A 18 -0.96 -36.24 32.82
CA SER A 18 -1.37 -34.89 33.19
C SER A 18 -0.35 -33.80 32.82
N LEU A 19 0.88 -34.16 32.46
CA LEU A 19 1.93 -33.21 32.02
C LEU A 19 1.97 -32.99 30.51
N GLY A 20 1.13 -33.69 29.71
CA GLY A 20 1.09 -33.61 28.26
C GLY A 20 -0.05 -32.78 27.67
N ALA A 21 -0.96 -32.26 28.48
CA ALA A 21 -2.03 -31.39 28.01
C ALA A 21 -1.59 -29.91 27.99
N SER A 22 -0.42 -29.61 27.37
CA SER A 22 -0.24 -28.31 26.79
C SER A 22 -1.34 -28.18 25.74
N SER A 23 -2.33 -27.33 26.01
CA SER A 23 -3.34 -26.96 25.04
C SER A 23 -2.58 -26.53 23.79
N ALA A 24 -2.49 -27.39 22.78
CA ALA A 24 -2.06 -27.02 21.46
C ALA A 24 -3.13 -26.03 20.98
N LEU A 25 -2.97 -24.76 21.33
CA LEU A 25 -3.76 -23.68 20.73
C LEU A 25 -3.60 -23.89 19.22
N ALA A 26 -4.71 -24.15 18.54
CA ALA A 26 -4.69 -24.36 17.11
C ALA A 26 -3.94 -23.20 16.44
N GLN A 27 -2.86 -23.49 15.73
CA GLN A 27 -2.02 -22.51 15.08
C GLN A 27 -2.89 -21.67 14.14
N LYS A 28 -2.87 -20.35 14.31
CA LYS A 28 -3.57 -19.41 13.43
C LYS A 28 -2.70 -19.11 12.24
N VAL A 29 -3.26 -19.24 11.04
CA VAL A 29 -2.57 -18.87 9.80
C VAL A 29 -2.99 -17.46 9.42
N MET A 30 -2.01 -16.60 9.17
CA MET A 30 -2.19 -15.22 8.71
C MET A 30 -1.61 -15.09 7.31
N LYS A 31 -2.48 -15.06 6.30
CA LYS A 31 -2.09 -14.75 4.92
C LYS A 31 -1.78 -13.27 4.83
N TYR A 32 -0.52 -12.97 4.50
CA TYR A 32 -0.04 -11.62 4.23
C TYR A 32 0.15 -11.46 2.73
N THR A 33 -0.59 -10.56 2.08
CA THR A 33 -0.46 -10.34 0.64
C THR A 33 0.03 -8.95 0.28
N HIS A 34 0.80 -8.85 -0.80
CA HIS A 34 1.19 -7.62 -1.46
C HIS A 34 1.33 -7.83 -2.98
N PHE A 35 1.35 -6.73 -3.75
CA PHE A 35 1.24 -6.78 -5.20
C PHE A 35 2.58 -6.77 -5.95
N GLN A 36 3.69 -6.61 -5.25
CA GLN A 36 5.02 -6.46 -5.83
C GLN A 36 5.77 -7.79 -5.90
N PRO A 37 6.76 -7.93 -6.82
CA PRO A 37 7.58 -9.14 -6.92
C PRO A 37 8.30 -9.49 -5.61
N ALA A 38 8.56 -10.78 -5.39
CA ALA A 38 9.33 -11.28 -4.26
C ALA A 38 10.84 -11.09 -4.50
N LYS A 39 11.33 -9.86 -4.34
CA LYS A 39 12.74 -9.49 -4.50
C LYS A 39 13.29 -8.82 -3.25
N ASN A 40 14.57 -9.03 -2.94
CA ASN A 40 15.22 -8.48 -1.75
C ASN A 40 15.48 -6.97 -1.82
N ASP A 41 15.36 -6.36 -2.99
CA ASP A 41 15.41 -4.92 -3.21
C ASP A 41 14.01 -4.26 -3.23
N GLN A 42 12.96 -5.05 -3.07
CA GLN A 42 11.58 -4.58 -3.11
C GLN A 42 11.09 -4.25 -1.69
N PRO A 43 10.85 -2.96 -1.35
CA PRO A 43 10.50 -2.53 0.01
C PRO A 43 9.34 -3.30 0.63
N LYS A 44 8.26 -3.54 -0.15
CA LYS A 44 7.06 -4.24 0.31
C LYS A 44 7.35 -5.69 0.68
N HIS A 45 8.23 -6.37 -0.08
CA HIS A 45 8.58 -7.75 0.17
C HIS A 45 9.50 -7.89 1.38
N VAL A 46 10.53 -7.04 1.47
CA VAL A 46 11.44 -7.02 2.62
C VAL A 46 10.69 -6.71 3.92
N ALA A 47 9.74 -5.77 3.87
CA ALA A 47 8.85 -5.46 4.99
C ALA A 47 7.98 -6.66 5.40
N ALA A 48 7.45 -7.43 4.43
CA ALA A 48 6.66 -8.62 4.69
C ALA A 48 7.49 -9.72 5.37
N LEU A 49 8.74 -9.93 4.95
CA LEU A 49 9.66 -10.88 5.57
C LEU A 49 9.96 -10.48 7.03
N ALA A 50 10.21 -9.20 7.28
CA ALA A 50 10.47 -8.69 8.62
C ALA A 50 9.24 -8.77 9.53
N PHE A 51 8.03 -8.56 9.01
CA PHE A 51 6.78 -8.78 9.70
C PHE A 51 6.63 -10.24 10.11
N LYS A 52 6.80 -11.17 9.16
CA LYS A 52 6.71 -12.62 9.39
C LYS A 52 7.65 -13.06 10.50
N GLU A 53 8.92 -12.71 10.39
CA GLU A 53 9.94 -13.07 11.39
C GLU A 53 9.55 -12.57 12.79
N HIS A 54 9.10 -11.30 12.88
CA HIS A 54 8.71 -10.71 14.16
C HIS A 54 7.51 -11.41 14.79
N VAL A 55 6.42 -11.58 14.02
CA VAL A 55 5.17 -12.15 14.53
C VAL A 55 5.35 -13.62 14.93
N GLU A 56 5.97 -14.44 14.09
CA GLU A 56 6.18 -15.85 14.40
C GLU A 56 7.05 -16.04 15.64
N LYS A 57 8.09 -15.22 15.80
CA LYS A 57 8.96 -15.23 16.99
C LYS A 57 8.22 -14.75 18.23
N ALA A 58 7.54 -13.61 18.18
CA ALA A 58 6.87 -13.00 19.34
C ALA A 58 5.68 -13.83 19.85
N THR A 59 5.08 -14.65 18.97
CA THR A 59 3.96 -15.53 19.31
C THR A 59 4.36 -16.97 19.56
N ASN A 60 5.66 -17.28 19.59
CA ASN A 60 6.17 -18.65 19.66
C ASN A 60 5.52 -19.61 18.65
N GLY A 61 5.19 -19.09 17.46
CA GLY A 61 4.59 -19.85 16.36
C GLY A 61 3.08 -20.11 16.49
N SER A 62 2.39 -19.54 17.48
CA SER A 62 0.91 -19.64 17.56
C SER A 62 0.22 -18.88 16.42
N VAL A 63 0.87 -17.85 15.85
CA VAL A 63 0.49 -17.21 14.60
C VAL A 63 1.55 -17.51 13.55
N LYS A 64 1.19 -18.21 12.48
CA LYS A 64 2.02 -18.49 11.31
C LYS A 64 1.70 -17.50 10.21
N VAL A 65 2.70 -16.84 9.64
CA VAL A 65 2.52 -15.88 8.55
C VAL A 65 2.90 -16.52 7.22
N GLU A 66 1.97 -16.52 6.27
CA GLU A 66 2.18 -16.98 4.90
C GLU A 66 2.14 -15.78 3.96
N ILE A 67 3.26 -15.53 3.26
CA ILE A 67 3.40 -14.37 2.38
C ILE A 67 2.99 -14.75 0.96
N TYR A 68 2.08 -13.97 0.37
CA TYR A 68 1.56 -14.09 -0.99
C TYR A 68 1.92 -12.83 -1.79
N PRO A 69 3.10 -12.77 -2.44
CA PRO A 69 3.55 -11.64 -3.23
C PRO A 69 2.93 -11.62 -4.64
N ALA A 70 3.28 -10.59 -5.42
CA ALA A 70 3.00 -10.51 -6.86
C ALA A 70 1.54 -10.78 -7.25
N SER A 71 0.59 -10.24 -6.47
CA SER A 71 -0.86 -10.40 -6.71
C SER A 71 -1.36 -11.86 -6.72
N GLN A 72 -0.69 -12.78 -6.03
CA GLN A 72 -1.08 -14.21 -6.00
C GLN A 72 -2.50 -14.43 -5.44
N LEU A 73 -3.02 -13.51 -4.62
CA LEU A 73 -4.40 -13.57 -4.12
C LEU A 73 -5.38 -12.70 -4.95
N GLY A 74 -5.00 -12.33 -6.18
CA GLY A 74 -5.81 -11.57 -7.11
C GLY A 74 -5.56 -10.05 -7.10
N PRO A 75 -6.36 -9.29 -7.87
CA PRO A 75 -6.29 -7.84 -7.93
C PRO A 75 -6.73 -7.20 -6.60
N ALA A 76 -6.42 -5.91 -6.43
CA ALA A 76 -6.65 -5.19 -5.17
C ALA A 76 -8.10 -5.27 -4.69
N GLN A 77 -9.07 -5.15 -5.59
CA GLN A 77 -10.49 -5.24 -5.22
C GLN A 77 -10.85 -6.61 -4.61
N GLN A 78 -10.36 -7.70 -5.16
CA GLN A 78 -10.57 -9.05 -4.61
C GLN A 78 -9.92 -9.21 -3.24
N VAL A 79 -8.70 -8.69 -3.07
CA VAL A 79 -7.98 -8.70 -1.78
C VAL A 79 -8.74 -7.90 -0.73
N MET A 80 -9.27 -6.72 -1.07
CA MET A 80 -10.07 -5.88 -0.17
C MET A 80 -11.36 -6.59 0.29
N GLU A 81 -12.05 -7.28 -0.62
CA GLU A 81 -13.20 -8.11 -0.26
C GLU A 81 -12.78 -9.30 0.63
N GLY A 82 -11.63 -9.91 0.36
CA GLY A 82 -11.07 -10.97 1.20
C GLY A 82 -10.80 -10.51 2.63
N LEU A 83 -10.25 -9.31 2.82
CA LEU A 83 -10.08 -8.68 4.14
C LEU A 83 -11.42 -8.48 4.86
N ARG A 84 -12.43 -7.95 4.15
CA ARG A 84 -13.78 -7.72 4.69
C ARG A 84 -14.47 -9.03 5.12
N LEU A 85 -14.29 -10.08 4.33
CA LEU A 85 -14.87 -11.40 4.60
C LEU A 85 -14.04 -12.20 5.63
N GLY A 86 -12.76 -11.89 5.82
CA GLY A 86 -11.82 -12.60 6.70
C GLY A 86 -11.18 -13.83 6.04
N THR A 87 -11.14 -13.88 4.72
CA THR A 87 -10.43 -14.92 3.93
C THR A 87 -9.00 -14.51 3.57
N VAL A 88 -8.68 -13.23 3.73
CA VAL A 88 -7.34 -12.65 3.75
C VAL A 88 -7.18 -11.95 5.10
N GLU A 89 -6.11 -12.22 5.80
CA GLU A 89 -5.90 -11.73 7.16
C GLU A 89 -5.16 -10.39 7.19
N LEU A 90 -4.13 -10.21 6.33
CA LEU A 90 -3.39 -8.96 6.19
C LEU A 90 -3.05 -8.68 4.73
N ALA A 91 -3.16 -7.43 4.33
CA ALA A 91 -2.73 -6.97 3.01
C ALA A 91 -2.04 -5.59 3.09
N VAL A 92 -1.06 -5.37 2.21
CA VAL A 92 -0.48 -4.06 1.94
C VAL A 92 -1.03 -3.59 0.60
N VAL A 93 -2.00 -2.67 0.65
CA VAL A 93 -2.79 -2.24 -0.52
C VAL A 93 -2.47 -0.79 -0.87
N HIS A 94 -2.26 -0.51 -2.15
CA HIS A 94 -2.07 0.86 -2.65
C HIS A 94 -3.37 1.66 -2.61
N ASP A 95 -3.26 2.97 -2.48
CA ASP A 95 -4.37 3.92 -2.35
C ASP A 95 -5.46 3.77 -3.43
N GLY A 96 -5.09 3.54 -4.68
CA GLY A 96 -6.05 3.34 -5.77
C GLY A 96 -6.75 1.97 -5.77
N GLY A 97 -6.34 1.03 -4.94
CA GLY A 97 -6.97 -0.28 -4.80
C GLY A 97 -8.04 -0.38 -3.71
N ILE A 98 -8.14 0.64 -2.84
CA ILE A 98 -9.02 0.66 -1.66
C ILE A 98 -10.42 1.24 -1.95
N PRO A 99 -10.57 2.24 -2.85
CA PRO A 99 -11.84 2.97 -3.03
C PRO A 99 -13.05 2.12 -3.39
N GLY A 100 -12.87 0.96 -4.02
CA GLY A 100 -13.98 0.04 -4.33
C GLY A 100 -14.72 -0.47 -3.09
N VAL A 101 -14.03 -0.57 -1.95
CA VAL A 101 -14.60 -0.98 -0.66
C VAL A 101 -14.79 0.20 0.29
N TYR A 102 -13.89 1.19 0.24
CA TYR A 102 -13.96 2.39 1.07
C TYR A 102 -13.70 3.65 0.25
N LYS A 103 -14.79 4.20 -0.31
CA LYS A 103 -14.76 5.32 -1.29
C LYS A 103 -14.00 6.54 -0.80
N THR A 104 -14.02 6.82 0.50
CA THR A 104 -13.33 7.97 1.12
C THR A 104 -11.82 7.98 0.82
N PHE A 105 -11.21 6.82 0.59
CA PHE A 105 -9.78 6.72 0.30
C PHE A 105 -9.34 7.42 -0.99
N ASN A 106 -10.30 7.75 -1.89
CA ASN A 106 -10.02 8.58 -3.07
C ASN A 106 -9.41 9.95 -2.71
N ILE A 107 -9.61 10.47 -1.49
CA ILE A 107 -9.03 11.77 -1.08
C ILE A 107 -7.50 11.82 -1.24
N PHE A 108 -6.82 10.67 -1.15
CA PHE A 108 -5.36 10.59 -1.32
C PHE A 108 -4.89 10.76 -2.78
N GLY A 109 -5.80 10.75 -3.74
CA GLY A 109 -5.51 11.15 -5.11
C GLY A 109 -5.56 12.67 -5.35
N MET A 110 -5.78 13.48 -4.31
CA MET A 110 -5.65 14.95 -4.40
C MET A 110 -4.20 15.31 -4.75
N PRO A 111 -3.97 15.99 -5.89
CA PRO A 111 -2.61 16.31 -6.30
C PRO A 111 -2.00 17.42 -5.46
N PHE A 112 -0.68 17.36 -5.28
CA PHE A 112 0.16 18.39 -4.63
C PHE A 112 -0.28 18.78 -3.22
N VAL A 113 -0.85 17.83 -2.44
CA VAL A 113 -1.25 18.04 -1.04
C VAL A 113 -0.06 17.92 -0.10
N PHE A 114 0.81 16.93 -0.34
CA PHE A 114 1.98 16.71 0.49
C PHE A 114 3.22 17.26 -0.18
N ASN A 115 4.08 17.93 0.61
CA ASN A 115 5.31 18.54 0.12
C ASN A 115 6.42 17.49 -0.08
N ASP A 116 6.48 16.51 0.83
CA ASP A 116 7.47 15.44 0.88
C ASP A 116 6.98 14.28 1.77
N HIS A 117 7.83 13.26 1.92
CA HIS A 117 7.55 12.10 2.76
C HIS A 117 7.34 12.47 4.24
N ALA A 118 8.15 13.37 4.80
CA ALA A 118 8.07 13.74 6.22
C ALA A 118 6.75 14.44 6.52
N HIS A 119 6.33 15.34 5.63
CA HIS A 119 5.04 16.01 5.71
C HIS A 119 3.88 14.99 5.64
N ALA A 120 3.92 14.05 4.69
CA ALA A 120 2.91 13.00 4.58
C ALA A 120 2.83 12.15 5.86
N TYR A 121 3.98 11.75 6.43
CA TYR A 121 4.00 10.97 7.68
C TYR A 121 3.41 11.74 8.86
N ALA A 122 3.71 13.04 8.98
CA ALA A 122 3.17 13.87 10.06
C ALA A 122 1.63 13.98 10.03
N VAL A 123 1.03 13.97 8.84
CA VAL A 123 -0.42 13.98 8.64
C VAL A 123 -1.02 12.59 8.87
N LEU A 124 -0.44 11.57 8.22
CA LEU A 124 -0.99 10.22 8.18
C LEU A 124 -0.84 9.45 9.51
N ASP A 125 0.27 9.64 10.22
CA ASP A 125 0.45 9.04 11.55
C ASP A 125 -0.22 9.88 12.66
N GLY A 126 -0.70 11.08 12.33
CA GLY A 126 -1.38 12.00 13.23
C GLY A 126 -2.87 11.70 13.41
N LYS A 127 -3.57 12.65 14.03
CA LYS A 127 -5.00 12.57 14.34
C LYS A 127 -5.86 12.27 13.11
N PHE A 128 -5.56 12.94 11.97
CA PHE A 128 -6.29 12.73 10.72
C PHE A 128 -6.29 11.26 10.27
N GLY A 129 -5.10 10.66 10.20
CA GLY A 129 -4.97 9.27 9.75
C GLY A 129 -5.60 8.26 10.72
N GLN A 130 -5.56 8.54 12.03
CA GLN A 130 -6.21 7.72 13.05
C GLN A 130 -7.74 7.78 12.93
N GLU A 131 -8.32 8.96 12.77
CA GLU A 131 -9.77 9.16 12.57
C GLU A 131 -10.25 8.45 11.29
N LEU A 132 -9.49 8.59 10.19
CA LEU A 132 -9.82 7.92 8.92
C LEU A 132 -9.77 6.40 9.04
N GLY A 133 -8.77 5.87 9.74
CA GLY A 133 -8.63 4.44 10.00
C GLY A 133 -9.80 3.88 10.81
N GLU A 134 -10.26 4.61 11.81
CA GLU A 134 -11.40 4.20 12.63
C GLU A 134 -12.73 4.30 11.86
N ASP A 135 -12.92 5.34 11.02
CA ASP A 135 -14.08 5.41 10.12
C ASP A 135 -14.10 4.24 9.12
N MET A 136 -12.94 3.93 8.53
CA MET A 136 -12.80 2.77 7.64
C MET A 136 -13.17 1.47 8.36
N ARG A 137 -12.64 1.23 9.56
CA ARG A 137 -12.93 0.04 10.35
C ARG A 137 -14.44 -0.11 10.63
N LYS A 138 -15.09 0.96 11.07
CA LYS A 138 -16.53 0.96 11.37
C LYS A 138 -17.39 0.64 10.15
N ARG A 139 -17.02 1.16 8.98
CA ARG A 139 -17.82 1.00 7.74
C ARG A 139 -17.57 -0.31 7.03
N THR A 140 -16.34 -0.86 7.14
CA THR A 140 -15.94 -1.98 6.28
C THR A 140 -15.56 -3.25 7.03
N GLY A 141 -15.30 -3.17 8.34
CA GLY A 141 -14.71 -4.28 9.09
C GLY A 141 -13.25 -4.55 8.73
N ILE A 142 -12.55 -3.56 8.14
CA ILE A 142 -11.13 -3.63 7.82
C ILE A 142 -10.39 -2.63 8.71
N ARG A 143 -9.42 -3.11 9.46
CA ARG A 143 -8.59 -2.32 10.36
C ARG A 143 -7.38 -1.78 9.62
N LEU A 144 -7.22 -0.46 9.62
CA LEU A 144 -6.02 0.20 9.12
C LEU A 144 -5.00 0.27 10.25
N MET A 145 -3.85 -0.40 10.07
CA MET A 145 -2.80 -0.50 11.08
C MET A 145 -1.65 0.49 10.86
N GLY A 146 -1.53 1.06 9.68
CA GLY A 146 -0.52 2.06 9.37
C GLY A 146 -0.41 2.39 7.90
N TYR A 147 0.34 3.44 7.61
CA TYR A 147 0.60 3.94 6.26
C TYR A 147 2.09 3.83 5.93
N ALA A 148 2.41 3.44 4.72
CA ALA A 148 3.76 3.47 4.16
C ALA A 148 3.73 4.03 2.74
N ASP A 149 4.89 4.13 2.11
CA ASP A 149 5.01 4.76 0.81
C ASP A 149 4.67 3.82 -0.35
N ASN A 150 3.82 4.28 -1.25
CA ASN A 150 3.79 3.79 -2.62
C ASN A 150 4.77 4.60 -3.49
N GLY A 151 5.19 5.75 -2.99
CA GLY A 151 6.18 6.67 -3.51
C GLY A 151 5.59 7.97 -4.04
N ILE A 152 6.46 8.95 -4.28
CA ILE A 152 6.10 10.18 -4.98
C ILE A 152 5.93 9.84 -6.46
N ARG A 153 4.78 10.18 -7.01
CA ARG A 153 4.38 9.75 -8.35
C ARG A 153 4.77 10.75 -9.43
N HIS A 154 5.20 10.21 -10.57
CA HIS A 154 5.73 10.90 -11.72
C HIS A 154 5.13 10.36 -13.01
N PHE A 155 4.91 11.18 -14.01
CA PHE A 155 4.46 10.74 -15.32
C PHE A 155 5.59 10.11 -16.12
N THR A 156 5.32 8.95 -16.75
CA THR A 156 6.19 8.36 -17.77
C THR A 156 5.43 8.13 -19.05
N ASN A 157 6.09 8.17 -20.21
CA ASN A 157 5.51 7.83 -21.47
C ASN A 157 6.56 7.45 -22.54
N SER A 158 6.11 6.85 -23.64
CA SER A 158 6.95 6.41 -24.76
C SER A 158 7.07 7.45 -25.89
N LYS A 159 6.35 8.59 -25.82
CA LYS A 159 6.17 9.51 -26.96
C LYS A 159 7.04 10.76 -26.90
N ARG A 160 7.02 11.49 -25.77
CA ARG A 160 7.68 12.80 -25.65
C ARG A 160 7.94 13.23 -24.22
N ALA A 161 8.87 14.16 -24.05
CA ALA A 161 9.01 14.85 -22.77
C ALA A 161 7.76 15.66 -22.44
N ILE A 162 7.36 15.66 -21.15
CA ILE A 162 6.26 16.47 -20.61
C ILE A 162 6.90 17.57 -19.77
N LYS A 163 6.77 18.84 -20.18
CA LYS A 163 7.27 20.01 -19.44
C LYS A 163 6.14 20.91 -18.97
N THR A 164 4.99 20.84 -19.62
CA THR A 164 3.83 21.67 -19.33
C THR A 164 2.56 20.80 -19.33
N PRO A 165 1.46 21.22 -18.69
CA PRO A 165 0.18 20.50 -18.78
C PRO A 165 -0.29 20.27 -20.22
N GLU A 166 -0.02 21.21 -21.14
CA GLU A 166 -0.40 21.13 -22.54
C GLU A 166 0.29 19.97 -23.28
N ASP A 167 1.48 19.55 -22.84
CA ASP A 167 2.19 18.38 -23.38
C ASP A 167 1.48 17.06 -23.09
N MET A 168 0.56 17.04 -22.11
CA MET A 168 -0.26 15.88 -21.79
C MET A 168 -1.35 15.61 -22.84
N LYS A 169 -1.73 16.62 -23.62
CA LYS A 169 -2.84 16.52 -24.57
C LYS A 169 -2.62 15.39 -25.59
N GLY A 170 -3.62 14.52 -25.70
CA GLY A 170 -3.63 13.42 -26.65
C GLY A 170 -2.82 12.19 -26.23
N LEU A 171 -2.15 12.20 -25.08
CA LEU A 171 -1.52 11.01 -24.51
C LEU A 171 -2.58 10.10 -23.89
N LYS A 172 -2.46 8.79 -24.13
CA LYS A 172 -3.22 7.76 -23.44
C LYS A 172 -2.43 7.36 -22.17
N ILE A 173 -2.90 7.79 -21.01
CA ILE A 173 -2.21 7.54 -19.74
C ILE A 173 -2.96 6.47 -18.95
N ARG A 174 -2.29 5.37 -18.68
CA ARG A 174 -2.81 4.37 -17.73
C ARG A 174 -2.77 4.94 -16.31
N VAL A 175 -3.86 4.72 -15.61
CA VAL A 175 -3.98 5.00 -14.17
C VAL A 175 -4.39 3.73 -13.42
N GLN A 176 -4.18 3.71 -12.11
CA GLN A 176 -4.75 2.66 -11.26
C GLN A 176 -6.30 2.76 -11.27
N PRO A 177 -7.04 1.65 -11.02
CA PRO A 177 -8.51 1.63 -11.07
C PRO A 177 -9.15 2.47 -9.95
N SER A 178 -9.00 3.78 -10.04
CA SER A 178 -9.54 4.74 -9.07
C SER A 178 -10.05 5.99 -9.79
N PRO A 179 -11.31 6.38 -9.58
CA PRO A 179 -11.92 7.51 -10.26
C PRO A 179 -11.18 8.84 -10.09
N VAL A 180 -10.53 9.05 -8.95
CA VAL A 180 -9.77 10.29 -8.70
C VAL A 180 -8.55 10.40 -9.62
N PHE A 181 -7.85 9.29 -9.91
CA PHE A 181 -6.72 9.29 -10.84
C PHE A 181 -7.17 9.48 -12.30
N ILE A 182 -8.36 8.96 -12.65
CA ILE A 182 -9.02 9.27 -13.93
C ILE A 182 -9.22 10.78 -14.03
N LYS A 183 -9.85 11.38 -13.00
CA LYS A 183 -10.12 12.82 -12.97
C LYS A 183 -8.85 13.68 -13.01
N LEU A 184 -7.80 13.25 -12.35
CA LEU A 184 -6.49 13.92 -12.39
C LEU A 184 -5.94 13.98 -13.83
N VAL A 185 -5.89 12.86 -14.52
CA VAL A 185 -5.36 12.79 -15.89
C VAL A 185 -6.23 13.56 -16.89
N GLU A 186 -7.56 13.48 -16.76
CA GLU A 186 -8.51 14.28 -17.56
C GLU A 186 -8.29 15.78 -17.39
N SER A 187 -8.06 16.23 -16.14
CA SER A 187 -7.85 17.65 -15.85
C SER A 187 -6.59 18.23 -16.51
N LEU A 188 -5.64 17.38 -16.84
CA LEU A 188 -4.41 17.72 -17.57
C LEU A 188 -4.55 17.57 -19.09
N GLY A 189 -5.75 17.21 -19.60
CA GLY A 189 -6.03 17.09 -21.03
C GLY A 189 -5.56 15.79 -21.69
N ALA A 190 -5.12 14.80 -20.92
CA ALA A 190 -4.81 13.47 -21.41
C ALA A 190 -6.03 12.54 -21.34
N SER A 191 -5.93 11.37 -22.00
CA SER A 191 -6.96 10.34 -22.01
C SER A 191 -6.60 9.23 -21.01
N PRO A 192 -7.28 9.11 -19.86
CA PRO A 192 -6.98 8.08 -18.86
C PRO A 192 -7.54 6.71 -19.28
N THR A 193 -6.84 5.65 -18.92
CA THR A 193 -7.29 4.26 -19.01
C THR A 193 -7.00 3.55 -17.69
N ALA A 194 -8.04 3.08 -17.01
CA ALA A 194 -7.88 2.32 -15.77
C ALA A 194 -7.49 0.87 -16.10
N ILE A 195 -6.31 0.44 -15.64
CA ILE A 195 -5.78 -0.91 -15.85
C ILE A 195 -5.14 -1.37 -14.54
N ASP A 196 -5.41 -2.61 -14.12
CA ASP A 196 -4.82 -3.18 -12.92
C ASP A 196 -3.29 -3.25 -12.99
N TRP A 197 -2.65 -3.27 -11.80
CA TRP A 197 -1.20 -3.27 -11.70
C TRP A 197 -0.56 -4.46 -12.41
N GLY A 198 -1.13 -5.66 -12.26
CA GLY A 198 -0.60 -6.88 -12.87
C GLY A 198 -0.61 -6.86 -14.40
N GLU A 199 -1.50 -6.07 -15.01
CA GLU A 199 -1.67 -5.96 -16.47
C GLU A 199 -0.85 -4.81 -17.08
N LEU A 200 -0.34 -3.89 -16.25
CA LEU A 200 0.33 -2.68 -16.70
C LEU A 200 1.55 -2.94 -17.63
N PRO A 201 2.50 -3.84 -17.30
CA PRO A 201 3.64 -4.08 -18.19
C PRO A 201 3.22 -4.53 -19.59
N ALA A 202 2.23 -5.42 -19.69
CA ALA A 202 1.70 -5.88 -20.98
C ALA A 202 0.99 -4.76 -21.75
N ALA A 203 0.20 -3.93 -21.07
CA ALA A 203 -0.50 -2.81 -21.70
C ALA A 203 0.47 -1.78 -22.28
N LEU A 204 1.58 -1.48 -21.60
CA LEU A 204 2.64 -0.58 -22.09
C LEU A 204 3.41 -1.22 -23.27
N ALA A 205 3.75 -2.50 -23.16
CA ALA A 205 4.44 -3.24 -24.22
C ALA A 205 3.63 -3.30 -25.52
N GLN A 206 2.31 -3.46 -25.42
CA GLN A 206 1.37 -3.54 -26.55
C GLN A 206 0.94 -2.15 -27.08
N GLY A 207 1.30 -1.04 -26.39
CA GLY A 207 0.88 0.30 -26.76
C GLY A 207 -0.60 0.61 -26.51
N THR A 208 -1.27 -0.17 -25.66
CA THR A 208 -2.65 0.11 -25.20
C THR A 208 -2.69 1.44 -24.46
N ALA A 209 -1.62 1.76 -23.72
CA ALA A 209 -1.37 3.07 -23.14
C ALA A 209 -0.01 3.60 -23.64
N ASP A 210 0.07 4.92 -23.87
CA ASP A 210 1.31 5.60 -24.24
C ASP A 210 2.23 5.79 -23.01
N GLY A 211 1.61 5.91 -21.84
CA GLY A 211 2.30 6.18 -20.59
C GLY A 211 1.51 5.76 -19.36
N GLN A 212 2.09 6.06 -18.23
CA GLN A 212 1.51 5.82 -16.91
C GLN A 212 2.06 6.83 -15.89
N GLU A 213 1.58 6.80 -14.66
CA GLU A 213 2.12 7.59 -13.55
C GLU A 213 2.41 6.66 -12.36
N ASN A 214 3.56 6.86 -11.69
CA ASN A 214 3.95 6.01 -10.55
C ASN A 214 5.17 6.53 -9.81
N GLY A 215 5.39 6.00 -8.59
CA GLY A 215 6.66 6.13 -7.87
C GLY A 215 7.77 5.31 -8.53
N VAL A 216 9.01 5.74 -8.36
CA VAL A 216 10.21 5.13 -8.95
C VAL A 216 10.37 3.67 -8.56
N THR A 217 10.12 3.33 -7.29
CA THR A 217 10.14 1.97 -6.78
C THR A 217 9.30 1.01 -7.64
N ASN A 218 8.12 1.47 -8.07
CA ASN A 218 7.21 0.66 -8.89
C ASN A 218 7.67 0.60 -10.34
N ILE A 219 8.17 1.71 -10.90
CA ILE A 219 8.75 1.74 -12.26
C ILE A 219 9.89 0.73 -12.37
N MET A 220 10.75 0.66 -11.36
CA MET A 220 11.86 -0.27 -11.29
C MET A 220 11.40 -1.73 -11.06
N ALA A 221 10.48 -1.94 -10.12
CA ALA A 221 9.99 -3.27 -9.75
C ALA A 221 9.37 -4.04 -10.92
N ALA A 222 8.57 -3.36 -11.74
CA ALA A 222 7.91 -3.93 -12.92
C ALA A 222 8.68 -3.66 -14.23
N SER A 223 9.91 -3.13 -14.14
CA SER A 223 10.77 -2.84 -15.29
C SER A 223 10.09 -1.98 -16.37
N LEU A 224 9.22 -1.04 -15.95
CA LEU A 224 8.42 -0.22 -16.87
C LEU A 224 9.29 0.66 -17.79
N TYR A 225 10.52 0.99 -17.37
CA TYR A 225 11.51 1.69 -18.17
C TYR A 225 11.83 1.00 -19.51
N GLN A 226 11.56 -0.31 -19.65
CA GLN A 226 11.74 -1.03 -20.91
C GLN A 226 10.76 -0.57 -21.99
N HIS A 227 9.60 -0.04 -21.59
CA HIS A 227 8.52 0.39 -22.47
C HIS A 227 8.25 1.91 -22.38
N GLN A 228 9.00 2.64 -21.55
CA GLN A 228 8.80 4.07 -21.28
C GLN A 228 10.10 4.83 -21.53
N LYS A 229 10.09 5.75 -22.51
CA LYS A 229 11.29 6.51 -22.91
C LYS A 229 11.51 7.77 -22.09
N HIS A 230 10.44 8.38 -21.61
CA HIS A 230 10.46 9.68 -20.93
C HIS A 230 9.86 9.55 -19.53
N VAL A 231 10.46 10.24 -18.58
CA VAL A 231 9.92 10.47 -17.25
C VAL A 231 9.98 11.95 -16.90
N THR A 232 8.89 12.49 -16.37
CA THR A 232 8.84 13.86 -15.85
C THR A 232 8.71 13.78 -14.34
N LEU A 233 9.71 14.31 -13.63
CA LEU A 233 9.76 14.34 -12.17
C LEU A 233 8.90 15.52 -11.65
N ASP A 234 7.59 15.40 -11.75
CA ASP A 234 6.61 16.42 -11.40
C ASP A 234 6.05 16.27 -9.98
N GLY A 235 6.16 15.08 -9.39
CA GLY A 235 5.74 14.83 -8.01
C GLY A 235 4.26 15.10 -7.75
N HIS A 236 3.39 14.88 -8.72
CA HIS A 236 1.98 15.30 -8.67
C HIS A 236 1.17 14.70 -7.53
N VAL A 237 1.49 13.48 -7.07
CA VAL A 237 0.82 12.83 -5.94
C VAL A 237 1.85 12.11 -5.07
N TYR A 238 1.79 12.33 -3.74
CA TYR A 238 2.32 11.37 -2.79
C TYR A 238 1.31 10.24 -2.63
N SER A 239 1.66 9.06 -3.07
CA SER A 239 0.83 7.86 -3.00
C SER A 239 1.27 6.97 -1.85
N LEU A 240 0.32 6.31 -1.22
CA LEU A 240 0.56 5.51 -0.04
C LEU A 240 0.17 4.04 -0.23
N HIS A 241 0.76 3.19 0.61
CA HIS A 241 0.28 1.86 0.92
C HIS A 241 -0.34 1.84 2.32
N ALA A 242 -1.48 1.18 2.45
CA ALA A 242 -2.11 0.93 3.73
C ALA A 242 -1.84 -0.51 4.19
N TYR A 243 -1.40 -0.68 5.43
CA TYR A 243 -1.36 -1.97 6.12
C TYR A 243 -2.75 -2.26 6.67
N LEU A 244 -3.43 -3.19 6.07
CA LEU A 244 -4.84 -3.51 6.33
C LEU A 244 -4.97 -4.91 6.92
N VAL A 245 -5.72 -5.03 8.01
CA VAL A 245 -5.98 -6.29 8.68
C VAL A 245 -7.49 -6.53 8.76
N SER A 246 -7.94 -7.75 8.49
CA SER A 246 -9.32 -8.15 8.74
C SER A 246 -9.66 -7.98 10.21
N ASP A 247 -10.67 -7.16 10.53
CA ASP A 247 -11.12 -6.96 11.92
C ASP A 247 -11.68 -8.27 12.50
N LYS A 248 -12.31 -9.10 11.65
CA LYS A 248 -12.76 -10.45 12.05
C LYS A 248 -11.60 -11.30 12.53
N PHE A 249 -10.51 -11.38 11.77
CA PHE A 249 -9.33 -12.14 12.17
C PHE A 249 -8.64 -11.52 13.40
N PHE A 250 -8.43 -10.20 13.41
CA PHE A 250 -7.77 -9.51 14.52
C PHE A 250 -8.46 -9.74 15.86
N ASN A 251 -9.80 -9.83 15.86
CA ASN A 251 -10.58 -10.09 17.07
C ASN A 251 -10.48 -11.54 17.57
N THR A 252 -9.97 -12.48 16.76
CA THR A 252 -9.67 -13.85 17.23
C THR A 252 -8.33 -13.98 17.94
N LEU A 253 -7.47 -12.97 17.82
CA LEU A 253 -6.14 -12.95 18.41
C LEU A 253 -6.20 -12.72 19.92
N THR A 254 -5.33 -13.37 20.65
CA THR A 254 -5.04 -13.05 22.07
C THR A 254 -4.37 -11.69 22.19
N ASP A 255 -4.29 -11.11 23.36
CA ASP A 255 -3.63 -9.81 23.56
C ASP A 255 -2.13 -9.85 23.21
N VAL A 256 -1.45 -10.98 23.49
CA VAL A 256 -0.05 -11.20 23.08
C VAL A 256 0.07 -11.22 21.56
N GLU A 257 -0.80 -11.94 20.86
CA GLU A 257 -0.80 -12.01 19.40
C GLU A 257 -1.16 -10.66 18.76
N LYS A 258 -2.15 -9.92 19.30
CA LYS A 258 -2.49 -8.56 18.87
C LYS A 258 -1.30 -7.62 18.98
N LYS A 259 -0.61 -7.68 20.11
CA LYS A 259 0.61 -6.89 20.34
C LYS A 259 1.70 -7.25 19.32
N ALA A 260 1.97 -8.54 19.12
CA ALA A 260 2.95 -9.01 18.15
C ALA A 260 2.63 -8.54 16.71
N VAL A 261 1.36 -8.62 16.29
CA VAL A 261 0.91 -8.14 14.97
C VAL A 261 1.10 -6.62 14.85
N THR A 262 0.75 -5.85 15.88
CA THR A 262 0.89 -4.39 15.88
C THR A 262 2.36 -3.98 15.79
N GLU A 263 3.23 -4.54 16.63
CA GLU A 263 4.68 -4.28 16.60
C GLU A 263 5.32 -4.76 15.28
N GLY A 264 4.83 -5.87 14.73
CA GLY A 264 5.24 -6.38 13.42
C GLY A 264 4.91 -5.41 12.29
N VAL A 265 3.71 -4.80 12.30
CA VAL A 265 3.34 -3.75 11.34
C VAL A 265 4.22 -2.51 11.50
N ASP A 266 4.50 -2.07 12.72
CA ASP A 266 5.37 -0.90 12.95
C ASP A 266 6.78 -1.14 12.43
N LYS A 267 7.35 -2.32 12.66
CA LYS A 267 8.65 -2.73 12.11
C LYS A 267 8.63 -2.76 10.58
N ALA A 268 7.62 -3.40 10.01
CA ALA A 268 7.47 -3.51 8.57
C ALA A 268 7.26 -2.13 7.90
N LYS A 269 6.42 -1.28 8.46
CA LYS A 269 6.16 0.10 8.02
C LYS A 269 7.45 0.92 7.99
N LYS A 270 8.27 0.82 9.04
CA LYS A 270 9.55 1.54 9.09
C LYS A 270 10.49 1.12 7.96
N ILE A 271 10.69 -0.18 7.76
CA ILE A 271 11.54 -0.73 6.69
C ILE A 271 11.00 -0.29 5.32
N HIS A 272 9.70 -0.41 5.10
CA HIS A 272 9.04 -0.03 3.85
C HIS A 272 9.28 1.46 3.52
N ARG A 273 9.07 2.36 4.50
CA ARG A 273 9.30 3.81 4.35
C ARG A 273 10.76 4.13 4.07
N ASP A 274 11.68 3.59 4.86
CA ASP A 274 13.10 3.89 4.72
C ASP A 274 13.63 3.48 3.35
N MET A 275 13.33 2.25 2.89
CA MET A 275 13.76 1.76 1.59
C MET A 275 13.11 2.51 0.42
N THR A 276 11.81 2.85 0.51
CA THR A 276 11.14 3.59 -0.57
C THR A 276 11.70 5.00 -0.69
N ARG A 277 11.90 5.69 0.43
CA ARG A 277 12.51 7.03 0.45
C ARG A 277 13.92 7.04 -0.14
N GLU A 278 14.75 6.06 0.19
CA GLU A 278 16.09 5.92 -0.38
C GLU A 278 16.03 5.74 -1.91
N GLN A 279 15.10 4.93 -2.39
CA GLN A 279 14.89 4.73 -3.83
C GLN A 279 14.37 5.99 -4.52
N ASP A 280 13.45 6.74 -3.90
CA ASP A 280 12.96 8.01 -4.44
C ASP A 280 14.05 9.08 -4.52
N LEU A 281 14.95 9.15 -3.53
CA LEU A 281 16.13 10.06 -3.58
C LEU A 281 17.09 9.76 -4.73
N SER A 282 17.18 8.50 -5.15
CA SER A 282 18.05 8.07 -6.26
C SER A 282 17.34 8.09 -7.62
N ALA A 283 16.07 8.46 -7.69
CA ALA A 283 15.17 8.36 -8.83
C ALA A 283 15.77 8.85 -10.14
N LYS A 284 16.24 10.10 -10.16
CA LYS A 284 16.81 10.74 -11.35
C LYS A 284 17.95 9.92 -11.93
N LYS A 285 18.91 9.53 -11.07
CA LYS A 285 20.09 8.76 -11.47
C LYS A 285 19.70 7.39 -12.02
N VAL A 286 18.91 6.65 -11.25
CA VAL A 286 18.55 5.26 -11.59
C VAL A 286 17.74 5.19 -12.89
N LEU A 287 16.78 6.10 -13.11
CA LEU A 287 15.97 6.11 -14.33
C LEU A 287 16.81 6.52 -15.56
N ALA A 288 17.74 7.49 -15.41
CA ALA A 288 18.66 7.86 -16.47
C ALA A 288 19.59 6.70 -16.85
N GLU A 289 20.14 5.96 -15.87
CA GLU A 289 20.97 4.77 -16.09
C GLU A 289 20.19 3.64 -16.79
N LYS A 290 18.86 3.60 -16.66
CA LYS A 290 17.96 2.69 -17.40
C LYS A 290 17.61 3.19 -18.81
N GLY A 291 18.20 4.29 -19.25
CA GLY A 291 18.01 4.84 -20.60
C GLY A 291 16.79 5.73 -20.78
N MET A 292 16.13 6.14 -19.68
CA MET A 292 15.01 7.09 -19.76
C MET A 292 15.54 8.54 -19.89
N THR A 293 14.86 9.34 -20.70
CA THR A 293 15.04 10.79 -20.71
C THR A 293 14.34 11.38 -19.51
N VAL A 294 15.09 11.90 -18.55
CA VAL A 294 14.57 12.50 -17.32
C VAL A 294 14.33 13.98 -17.52
N THR A 295 13.12 14.45 -17.30
CA THR A 295 12.71 15.86 -17.30
C THR A 295 12.47 16.30 -15.87
N GLU A 296 13.22 17.28 -15.39
CA GLU A 296 12.96 17.96 -14.12
C GLU A 296 12.18 19.23 -14.38
N LEU A 297 11.20 19.53 -13.53
CA LEU A 297 10.39 20.73 -13.61
C LEU A 297 10.85 21.76 -12.59
N THR A 298 10.85 23.02 -12.99
CA THR A 298 11.02 24.14 -12.06
C THR A 298 9.78 24.27 -11.15
N PRO A 299 9.90 24.96 -9.99
CA PRO A 299 8.75 25.23 -9.14
C PRO A 299 7.60 25.94 -9.86
N ALA A 300 7.91 26.81 -10.82
CA ALA A 300 6.89 27.51 -11.63
C ALA A 300 6.14 26.55 -12.57
N GLU A 301 6.84 25.58 -13.17
CA GLU A 301 6.21 24.55 -14.00
C GLU A 301 5.36 23.61 -13.15
N ILE A 302 5.84 23.17 -11.99
CA ILE A 302 5.05 22.37 -11.03
C ILE A 302 3.76 23.12 -10.63
N ASP A 303 3.86 24.42 -10.38
CA ASP A 303 2.68 25.23 -10.03
C ASP A 303 1.65 25.30 -11.17
N ARG A 304 2.08 25.25 -12.44
CA ARG A 304 1.16 25.12 -13.57
C ARG A 304 0.38 23.82 -13.55
N PHE A 305 1.04 22.69 -13.27
CA PHE A 305 0.37 21.39 -13.11
C PHE A 305 -0.60 21.41 -11.94
N ARG A 306 -0.20 22.00 -10.79
CA ARG A 306 -1.07 22.17 -9.63
C ARG A 306 -2.33 22.96 -9.99
N LYS A 307 -2.18 24.12 -10.61
CA LYS A 307 -3.30 24.98 -11.02
C LYS A 307 -4.22 24.33 -12.03
N ALA A 308 -3.68 23.52 -12.95
CA ALA A 308 -4.47 22.80 -13.95
C ALA A 308 -5.27 21.63 -13.35
N SER A 309 -4.73 20.93 -12.33
CA SER A 309 -5.32 19.68 -11.84
C SER A 309 -6.07 19.82 -10.51
N GLN A 310 -5.48 20.49 -9.52
CA GLN A 310 -5.99 20.49 -8.15
C GLN A 310 -7.43 21.00 -7.99
N PRO A 311 -7.86 22.11 -8.64
CA PRO A 311 -9.24 22.59 -8.51
C PRO A 311 -10.28 21.60 -9.01
N ALA A 312 -10.04 20.97 -10.16
CA ALA A 312 -10.95 20.00 -10.77
C ALA A 312 -11.04 18.71 -9.94
N VAL A 313 -9.90 18.22 -9.43
CA VAL A 313 -9.85 17.04 -8.57
C VAL A 313 -10.51 17.32 -7.22
N ARG A 314 -10.26 18.50 -6.63
CA ARG A 314 -10.91 18.92 -5.38
C ARG A 314 -12.43 18.97 -5.53
N ALA A 315 -12.93 19.64 -6.56
CA ALA A 315 -14.37 19.71 -6.82
C ALA A 315 -15.01 18.31 -6.97
N TYR A 316 -14.32 17.41 -7.68
CA TYR A 316 -14.74 16.01 -7.79
C TYR A 316 -14.80 15.31 -6.44
N LEU A 317 -13.76 15.44 -5.61
CA LEU A 317 -13.70 14.80 -4.30
C LEU A 317 -14.77 15.32 -3.35
N GLU A 318 -15.01 16.64 -3.35
CA GLU A 318 -16.05 17.27 -2.52
C GLU A 318 -17.46 16.85 -2.92
N ALA A 319 -17.72 16.72 -4.23
CA ALA A 319 -19.05 16.36 -4.75
C ALA A 319 -19.32 14.85 -4.67
N GLU A 320 -18.36 14.03 -5.11
CA GLU A 320 -18.57 12.61 -5.38
C GLU A 320 -18.02 11.67 -4.29
N VAL A 321 -17.13 12.17 -3.42
CA VAL A 321 -16.52 11.33 -2.38
C VAL A 321 -16.94 11.75 -0.99
N SER A 322 -16.43 12.87 -0.50
CA SER A 322 -16.76 13.45 0.79
C SER A 322 -16.15 14.85 0.93
N LYS A 323 -17.00 15.87 1.01
CA LYS A 323 -16.57 17.23 1.30
C LYS A 323 -15.85 17.29 2.66
N GLU A 324 -16.44 16.67 3.69
CA GLU A 324 -15.89 16.66 5.05
C GLU A 324 -14.45 16.09 5.08
N TRP A 325 -14.23 14.91 4.50
CA TRP A 325 -12.92 14.27 4.50
C TRP A 325 -11.91 14.97 3.61
N THR A 326 -12.36 15.57 2.50
CA THR A 326 -11.49 16.39 1.65
C THR A 326 -11.01 17.63 2.39
N GLU A 327 -11.90 18.34 3.08
CA GLU A 327 -11.55 19.51 3.90
C GLU A 327 -10.64 19.12 5.08
N LYS A 328 -10.93 18.02 5.79
CA LYS A 328 -10.08 17.51 6.87
C LYS A 328 -8.65 17.20 6.39
N LEU A 329 -8.51 16.58 5.21
CA LEU A 329 -7.18 16.32 4.63
C LEU A 329 -6.44 17.62 4.34
N MET A 330 -7.10 18.57 3.67
CA MET A 330 -6.49 19.87 3.32
C MET A 330 -6.09 20.67 4.57
N GLN A 331 -6.92 20.67 5.61
CA GLN A 331 -6.60 21.32 6.88
C GLN A 331 -5.44 20.63 7.60
N ALA A 332 -5.43 19.31 7.66
CA ALA A 332 -4.35 18.54 8.29
C ALA A 332 -3.01 18.76 7.58
N ALA A 333 -3.02 18.83 6.24
CA ALA A 333 -1.83 19.14 5.45
C ALA A 333 -1.37 20.59 5.61
N ALA A 334 -2.27 21.55 5.69
CA ALA A 334 -1.91 22.98 5.89
C ALA A 334 -1.35 23.28 7.29
N ALA A 335 -1.60 22.44 8.29
CA ALA A 335 -1.18 22.62 9.69
C ALA A 335 0.22 22.04 9.98
N LYS A 336 0.87 21.41 9.05
CA LYS A 336 2.18 20.73 9.17
C LYS A 336 3.21 21.33 8.22
#